data_e9471e51ce6bb5df2269170404e24369
#
_entry.id   e9471e51ce6bb5df2269170404e24369
#
_cell.length_a   1.000
_cell.length_b   1.000
_cell.length_c   1.000
_cell.angle_alpha   90.00
_cell.angle_beta   90.00
_cell.angle_gamma   90.00
#
_symmetry.space_group_name_H-M   'P 1'
#
loop_
_entity.id
_entity.type
_entity.pdbx_description
1 polymer ?
#
loop_
_entity_poly.entity_id
_entity_poly.type
_entity_poly.pdbx_seq_one_letter_code
_entity_poly.pdbx_strand_id
1 'polypeptide(L)'
;MVWSIALLVVLMGADQLLKYWTVTNLALGESLPLIPGVMQLTQLHNYGAAWSSLSGKTIVLLVITSVLMIAVAVLLMKKIVRHRLGVTAGIFIIGGGLGNMIDRVWHGYVVDMLDISPLFSYPVFNLADCFVVVGAILGSVYYLWFYDKYDRKGKAHGIEDSDGHN
;
A
#
# COMPACT_ATOMS: atom_id res chain seq x y z
N MET A 1 -17.30 -8.46 -2.14
CA MET A 1 -16.20 -8.91 -3.03
C MET A 1 -16.02 -8.01 -4.25
N VAL A 2 -17.04 -7.69 -5.04
CA VAL A 2 -16.89 -6.84 -6.25
C VAL A 2 -16.27 -5.47 -5.94
N TRP A 3 -16.75 -4.75 -4.91
CA TRP A 3 -16.21 -3.45 -4.52
C TRP A 3 -14.73 -3.50 -4.11
N SER A 4 -14.28 -4.60 -3.51
CA SER A 4 -12.89 -4.78 -3.09
C SER A 4 -11.94 -4.88 -4.28
N ILE A 5 -12.37 -5.62 -5.31
CA ILE A 5 -11.63 -5.74 -6.57
C ILE A 5 -11.64 -4.40 -7.30
N ALA A 6 -12.79 -3.74 -7.37
CA ALA A 6 -12.90 -2.43 -8.01
C ALA A 6 -11.97 -1.39 -7.33
N LEU A 7 -11.97 -1.34 -5.99
CA LEU A 7 -11.08 -0.45 -5.25
C LEU A 7 -9.61 -0.78 -5.52
N LEU A 8 -9.22 -2.06 -5.50
CA LEU A 8 -7.85 -2.47 -5.79
C LEU A 8 -7.40 -2.01 -7.18
N VAL A 9 -8.24 -2.22 -8.20
CA VAL A 9 -7.96 -1.79 -9.58
C VAL A 9 -7.82 -0.27 -9.67
N VAL A 10 -8.67 0.48 -8.98
CA VAL A 10 -8.61 1.95 -8.96
C VAL A 10 -7.31 2.43 -8.31
N LEU A 11 -6.91 1.86 -7.15
CA LEU A 11 -5.68 2.25 -6.47
C LEU A 11 -4.45 1.97 -7.33
N MET A 12 -4.35 0.74 -7.87
CA MET A 12 -3.24 0.37 -8.77
C MET A 12 -3.22 1.21 -10.04
N GLY A 13 -4.38 1.43 -10.66
CA GLY A 13 -4.51 2.23 -11.86
C GLY A 13 -4.10 3.68 -11.63
N ALA A 14 -4.54 4.29 -10.53
CA ALA A 14 -4.17 5.66 -10.18
C ALA A 14 -2.66 5.81 -9.97
N ASP A 15 -2.02 4.88 -9.24
CA ASP A 15 -0.57 4.88 -9.04
C ASP A 15 0.19 4.75 -10.36
N GLN A 16 -0.14 3.73 -11.17
CA GLN A 16 0.55 3.46 -12.42
C GLN A 16 0.32 4.57 -13.47
N LEU A 17 -0.87 5.17 -13.52
CA LEU A 17 -1.15 6.31 -14.39
C LEU A 17 -0.34 7.54 -14.00
N LEU A 18 -0.22 7.83 -12.70
CA LEU A 18 0.59 8.95 -12.24
C LEU A 18 2.08 8.72 -12.51
N LYS A 19 2.59 7.52 -12.28
CA LYS A 19 3.96 7.11 -12.61
C LYS A 19 4.24 7.25 -14.11
N TYR A 20 3.34 6.72 -14.94
CA TYR A 20 3.45 6.85 -16.39
C TYR A 20 3.47 8.31 -16.83
N TRP A 21 2.55 9.14 -16.31
CA TRP A 21 2.52 10.56 -16.61
C TRP A 21 3.84 11.25 -16.22
N THR A 22 4.38 10.94 -15.04
CA THR A 22 5.64 11.51 -14.56
C THR A 22 6.78 11.19 -15.50
N VAL A 23 6.95 9.91 -15.86
CA VAL A 23 8.05 9.47 -16.75
C VAL A 23 7.93 10.04 -18.16
N THR A 24 6.71 10.30 -18.64
CA THR A 24 6.50 10.84 -20.00
C THR A 24 6.61 12.35 -20.09
N ASN A 25 6.47 13.09 -18.98
CA ASN A 25 6.41 14.56 -19.00
C ASN A 25 7.56 15.25 -18.28
N LEU A 26 8.32 14.54 -17.44
CA LEU A 26 9.47 15.11 -16.74
C LEU A 26 10.74 14.34 -17.12
N ALA A 27 11.88 15.01 -17.17
CA ALA A 27 13.18 14.35 -17.24
C ALA A 27 13.57 13.83 -15.85
N LEU A 28 14.49 12.85 -15.81
CA LEU A 28 15.00 12.32 -14.54
C LEU A 28 15.69 13.43 -13.71
N GLY A 29 15.21 13.63 -12.48
CA GLY A 29 15.65 14.72 -11.59
C GLY A 29 14.97 16.05 -11.83
N GLU A 30 14.12 16.18 -12.87
CA GLU A 30 13.34 17.39 -13.12
C GLU A 30 12.21 17.51 -12.09
N SER A 31 11.93 18.77 -11.69
CA SER A 31 10.88 19.12 -10.74
C SER A 31 9.90 20.11 -11.33
N LEU A 32 8.61 19.85 -11.16
CA LEU A 32 7.49 20.70 -11.52
C LEU A 32 6.75 21.13 -10.25
N PRO A 33 6.76 22.42 -9.87
CA PRO A 33 6.01 22.90 -8.70
C PRO A 33 4.50 22.65 -8.85
N LEU A 34 3.90 21.98 -7.85
CA LEU A 34 2.43 21.84 -7.72
C LEU A 34 1.84 22.89 -6.79
N ILE A 35 2.44 23.03 -5.61
CA ILE A 35 2.06 24.02 -4.59
C ILE A 35 3.36 24.72 -4.21
N PRO A 36 3.56 25.99 -4.65
CA PRO A 36 4.80 26.71 -4.37
C PRO A 36 5.20 26.69 -2.90
N GLY A 37 6.43 26.32 -2.61
CA GLY A 37 6.96 26.23 -1.25
C GLY A 37 6.46 25.03 -0.41
N VAL A 38 5.58 24.18 -0.93
CA VAL A 38 4.99 23.05 -0.19
C VAL A 38 5.28 21.72 -0.88
N MET A 39 4.93 21.59 -2.17
CA MET A 39 4.98 20.32 -2.88
C MET A 39 5.32 20.54 -4.36
N GLN A 40 6.09 19.63 -4.89
CA GLN A 40 6.41 19.54 -6.32
C GLN A 40 6.35 18.10 -6.81
N LEU A 41 6.27 17.91 -8.11
CA LEU A 41 6.48 16.61 -8.76
C LEU A 41 7.94 16.54 -9.20
N THR A 42 8.68 15.55 -8.72
CA THR A 42 10.09 15.33 -9.08
C THR A 42 10.25 13.92 -9.60
N GLN A 43 10.66 13.72 -10.86
CA GLN A 43 10.93 12.36 -11.34
C GLN A 43 12.18 11.79 -10.69
N LEU A 44 12.03 10.68 -9.94
CA LEU A 44 13.14 9.99 -9.27
C LEU A 44 13.01 8.47 -9.43
N HIS A 45 14.15 7.79 -9.66
CA HIS A 45 14.24 6.33 -9.68
C HIS A 45 14.73 5.82 -8.32
N ASN A 46 13.87 5.11 -7.58
CA ASN A 46 14.19 4.56 -6.27
C ASN A 46 14.60 3.09 -6.38
N TYR A 47 15.89 2.80 -6.17
CA TYR A 47 16.46 1.46 -6.19
C TYR A 47 16.42 0.76 -4.83
N GLY A 48 15.84 1.40 -3.80
CA GLY A 48 15.77 0.89 -2.43
C GLY A 48 14.35 0.86 -1.86
N ALA A 49 14.29 0.91 -0.52
CA ALA A 49 13.10 1.22 0.25
C ALA A 49 13.17 2.68 0.73
N ALA A 50 12.38 3.04 1.77
CA ALA A 50 12.42 4.38 2.36
C ALA A 50 13.87 4.77 2.73
N TRP A 51 14.22 6.04 2.49
CA TRP A 51 15.58 6.59 2.65
C TRP A 51 16.67 5.80 1.88
N SER A 52 16.32 5.24 0.71
CA SER A 52 17.20 4.39 -0.10
C SER A 52 17.80 3.20 0.66
N SER A 53 17.19 2.79 1.77
CA SER A 53 17.59 1.59 2.50
C SER A 53 17.46 0.35 1.61
N LEU A 54 18.37 -0.62 1.75
CA LEU A 54 18.45 -1.80 0.89
C LEU A 54 18.62 -1.46 -0.59
N SER A 55 19.22 -0.31 -0.93
CA SER A 55 19.48 0.08 -2.31
C SER A 55 20.26 -1.02 -3.06
N GLY A 56 19.85 -1.32 -4.30
CA GLY A 56 20.39 -2.41 -5.10
C GLY A 56 19.96 -3.83 -4.70
N LYS A 57 19.17 -3.99 -3.62
CA LYS A 57 18.67 -5.30 -3.18
C LYS A 57 17.21 -5.53 -3.61
N THR A 58 16.91 -5.27 -4.86
CA THR A 58 15.53 -5.34 -5.42
C THR A 58 14.85 -6.68 -5.13
N ILE A 59 15.58 -7.82 -5.22
CA ILE A 59 15.03 -9.15 -4.93
C ILE A 59 14.60 -9.25 -3.45
N VAL A 60 15.39 -8.74 -2.52
CA VAL A 60 15.05 -8.75 -1.09
C VAL A 60 13.78 -7.93 -0.85
N LEU A 61 13.66 -6.77 -1.46
CA LEU A 61 12.47 -5.93 -1.38
C LEU A 61 11.24 -6.61 -1.96
N LEU A 62 11.38 -7.28 -3.12
CA LEU A 62 10.29 -8.06 -3.71
C LEU A 62 9.84 -9.19 -2.79
N VAL A 63 10.77 -9.94 -2.19
CA VAL A 63 10.44 -11.02 -1.26
C VAL A 63 9.70 -10.49 -0.03
N ILE A 64 10.23 -9.46 0.64
CA ILE A 64 9.61 -8.88 1.83
C ILE A 64 8.20 -8.37 1.50
N THR A 65 8.05 -7.59 0.43
CA THR A 65 6.75 -7.05 0.01
C THR A 65 5.77 -8.18 -0.32
N SER A 66 6.22 -9.22 -1.03
CA SER A 66 5.38 -10.38 -1.36
C SER A 66 4.91 -11.12 -0.12
N VAL A 67 5.79 -11.38 0.84
CA VAL A 67 5.44 -12.06 2.10
C VAL A 67 4.39 -11.26 2.87
N LEU A 68 4.57 -9.95 3.00
CA LEU A 68 3.61 -9.07 3.67
C LEU A 68 2.25 -9.05 2.97
N MET A 69 2.23 -8.94 1.64
CA MET A 69 0.98 -8.96 0.86
C MET A 69 0.26 -10.31 0.95
N ILE A 70 1.01 -11.43 0.88
CA ILE A 70 0.43 -12.77 1.03
C ILE A 70 -0.18 -12.91 2.44
N ALA A 71 0.51 -12.45 3.47
CA ALA A 71 -0.03 -12.48 4.84
C ALA A 71 -1.36 -11.72 4.95
N VAL A 72 -1.41 -10.50 4.42
CA VAL A 72 -2.66 -9.69 4.40
C VAL A 72 -3.74 -10.40 3.57
N ALA A 73 -3.41 -10.90 2.38
CA ALA A 73 -4.36 -11.62 1.54
C ALA A 73 -4.94 -12.87 2.24
N VAL A 74 -4.11 -13.64 2.94
CA VAL A 74 -4.53 -14.81 3.73
C VAL A 74 -5.50 -14.40 4.85
N LEU A 75 -5.23 -13.31 5.56
CA LEU A 75 -6.14 -12.78 6.60
C LEU A 75 -7.52 -12.44 6.02
N LEU A 76 -7.56 -11.82 4.86
CA LEU A 76 -8.80 -11.47 4.16
C LEU A 76 -9.53 -12.71 3.61
N MET A 77 -8.80 -13.61 2.92
CA MET A 77 -9.37 -14.82 2.32
C MET A 77 -9.93 -15.79 3.37
N LYS A 78 -9.23 -15.99 4.48
CA LYS A 78 -9.69 -16.81 5.62
C LYS A 78 -10.77 -16.11 6.44
N LYS A 79 -11.21 -14.92 6.02
CA LYS A 79 -12.22 -14.13 6.74
C LYS A 79 -11.88 -13.93 8.22
N ILE A 80 -10.59 -13.84 8.55
CA ILE A 80 -10.12 -13.47 9.88
C ILE A 80 -10.45 -11.99 10.14
N VAL A 81 -10.37 -11.19 9.08
CA VAL A 81 -10.79 -9.79 9.03
C VAL A 81 -12.05 -9.70 8.17
N ARG A 82 -13.20 -9.39 8.80
CA ARG A 82 -14.53 -9.29 8.14
C ARG A 82 -15.07 -7.88 8.13
N HIS A 83 -14.74 -7.10 9.15
CA HIS A 83 -15.19 -5.72 9.26
C HIS A 83 -14.70 -4.90 8.07
N ARG A 84 -15.59 -4.06 7.50
CA ARG A 84 -15.31 -3.29 6.27
C ARG A 84 -14.03 -2.45 6.37
N LEU A 85 -13.79 -1.82 7.53
CA LEU A 85 -12.59 -0.99 7.74
C LEU A 85 -11.31 -1.82 7.62
N GLY A 86 -11.26 -3.01 8.24
CA GLY A 86 -10.11 -3.90 8.16
C GLY A 86 -9.89 -4.43 6.74
N VAL A 87 -10.97 -4.78 6.04
CA VAL A 87 -10.91 -5.19 4.62
C VAL A 87 -10.39 -4.05 3.75
N THR A 88 -10.89 -2.81 3.94
CA THR A 88 -10.40 -1.63 3.21
C THR A 88 -8.90 -1.42 3.49
N ALA A 89 -8.48 -1.47 4.75
CA ALA A 89 -7.08 -1.37 5.13
C ALA A 89 -6.19 -2.38 4.38
N GLY A 90 -6.61 -3.64 4.34
CA GLY A 90 -5.91 -4.69 3.62
C GLY A 90 -5.81 -4.43 2.12
N ILE A 91 -6.88 -3.91 1.49
CA ILE A 91 -6.90 -3.56 0.06
C ILE A 91 -5.93 -2.41 -0.23
N PHE A 92 -5.86 -1.39 0.62
CA PHE A 92 -4.91 -0.29 0.48
C PHE A 92 -3.46 -0.77 0.58
N ILE A 93 -3.14 -1.65 1.55
CA ILE A 93 -1.80 -2.24 1.70
C ILE A 93 -1.43 -3.08 0.46
N ILE A 94 -2.35 -3.94 0.00
CA ILE A 94 -2.11 -4.79 -1.17
C ILE A 94 -1.97 -3.93 -2.43
N GLY A 95 -2.84 -2.93 -2.62
CA GLY A 95 -2.82 -2.05 -3.79
C GLY A 95 -1.52 -1.25 -3.90
N GLY A 96 -1.06 -0.65 -2.80
CA GLY A 96 0.21 0.06 -2.75
C GLY A 96 1.41 -0.89 -2.91
N GLY A 97 1.39 -2.04 -2.24
CA GLY A 97 2.44 -3.06 -2.39
C GLY A 97 2.58 -3.55 -3.83
N LEU A 98 1.45 -3.84 -4.50
CA LEU A 98 1.44 -4.27 -5.91
C LEU A 98 1.92 -3.17 -6.84
N GLY A 99 1.52 -1.90 -6.64
CA GLY A 99 1.99 -0.76 -7.44
C GLY A 99 3.52 -0.68 -7.47
N ASN A 100 4.15 -0.73 -6.29
CA ASN A 100 5.61 -0.70 -6.19
C ASN A 100 6.29 -2.02 -6.62
N MET A 101 5.59 -3.14 -6.55
CA MET A 101 6.11 -4.41 -7.03
C MET A 101 6.13 -4.49 -8.56
N ILE A 102 5.10 -3.98 -9.23
CA ILE A 102 5.04 -3.88 -10.69
C ILE A 102 6.26 -3.12 -11.21
N ASP A 103 6.56 -1.95 -10.66
CA ASP A 103 7.71 -1.15 -11.06
C ASP A 103 9.04 -1.93 -10.90
N ARG A 104 9.24 -2.59 -9.74
CA ARG A 104 10.46 -3.35 -9.48
C ARG A 104 10.66 -4.55 -10.40
N VAL A 105 9.57 -5.23 -10.75
CA VAL A 105 9.63 -6.37 -11.69
C VAL A 105 9.92 -5.90 -13.10
N TRP A 106 9.33 -4.75 -13.51
CA TRP A 106 9.41 -4.28 -14.89
C TRP A 106 10.66 -3.45 -15.17
N HIS A 107 11.02 -2.58 -14.24
CA HIS A 107 12.11 -1.59 -14.41
C HIS A 107 13.33 -1.86 -13.52
N GLY A 108 13.18 -2.67 -12.44
CA GLY A 108 14.24 -2.86 -11.44
C GLY A 108 14.32 -1.75 -10.38
N TYR A 109 13.51 -0.70 -10.49
CA TYR A 109 13.38 0.42 -9.56
C TYR A 109 11.91 0.83 -9.41
N VAL A 110 11.61 1.72 -8.48
CA VAL A 110 10.30 2.34 -8.31
C VAL A 110 10.36 3.78 -8.81
N VAL A 111 9.32 4.22 -9.51
CA VAL A 111 9.18 5.63 -9.90
C VAL A 111 8.56 6.38 -8.73
N ASP A 112 9.33 7.32 -8.15
CA ASP A 112 8.86 8.25 -7.13
C ASP A 112 8.69 9.64 -7.73
N MET A 113 7.66 10.41 -7.24
CA MET A 113 7.38 11.72 -7.81
C MET A 113 6.85 12.75 -6.82
N LEU A 114 6.26 12.34 -5.71
CA LEU A 114 5.69 13.28 -4.74
C LEU A 114 6.83 13.80 -3.85
N ASP A 115 7.16 15.07 -4.01
CA ASP A 115 8.29 15.71 -3.33
C ASP A 115 7.80 16.87 -2.48
N ILE A 116 7.92 16.72 -1.16
CA ILE A 116 7.58 17.75 -0.16
C ILE A 116 8.83 18.41 0.43
N SER A 117 10.00 18.20 -0.17
CA SER A 117 11.26 18.81 0.28
C SER A 117 11.27 20.34 0.30
N PRO A 118 10.44 21.07 -0.47
CA PRO A 118 10.31 22.52 -0.31
C PRO A 118 9.77 22.93 1.06
N LEU A 119 8.95 22.07 1.72
CA LEU A 119 8.39 22.36 3.04
C LEU A 119 9.29 21.86 4.18
N PHE A 120 9.77 20.62 4.08
CA PHE A 120 10.71 20.02 5.03
C PHE A 120 11.44 18.84 4.38
N SER A 121 12.67 18.55 4.84
CA SER A 121 13.49 17.47 4.27
C SER A 121 12.82 16.10 4.46
N TYR A 122 12.31 15.55 3.37
CA TYR A 122 11.70 14.23 3.30
C TYR A 122 12.03 13.57 1.96
N PRO A 123 12.23 12.25 1.91
CA PRO A 123 12.44 11.55 0.64
C PRO A 123 11.26 11.71 -0.31
N VAL A 124 11.53 11.77 -1.60
CA VAL A 124 10.50 11.69 -2.63
C VAL A 124 9.81 10.34 -2.53
N PHE A 125 8.50 10.30 -2.66
CA PHE A 125 7.67 9.10 -2.55
C PHE A 125 6.62 9.06 -3.68
N ASN A 126 5.77 8.04 -3.69
CA ASN A 126 4.75 7.84 -4.72
C ASN A 126 3.36 7.61 -4.13
N LEU A 127 2.38 7.46 -5.01
CA LEU A 127 0.98 7.27 -4.59
C LEU A 127 0.76 5.89 -3.93
N ALA A 128 1.49 4.86 -4.38
CA ALA A 128 1.45 3.54 -3.76
C ALA A 128 1.92 3.56 -2.29
N ASP A 129 2.96 4.37 -1.98
CA ASP A 129 3.42 4.56 -0.59
C ASP A 129 2.34 5.24 0.26
N CYS A 130 1.65 6.24 -0.29
CA CYS A 130 0.49 6.86 0.37
C CYS A 130 -0.59 5.81 0.69
N PHE A 131 -0.87 4.90 -0.23
CA PHE A 131 -1.85 3.84 0.00
C PHE A 131 -1.41 2.89 1.12
N VAL A 132 -0.15 2.47 1.15
CA VAL A 132 0.38 1.64 2.24
C VAL A 132 0.24 2.35 3.59
N VAL A 133 0.59 3.63 3.67
CA VAL A 133 0.47 4.43 4.91
C VAL A 133 -0.99 4.56 5.34
N VAL A 134 -1.89 4.92 4.43
CA VAL A 134 -3.34 4.99 4.71
C VAL A 134 -3.86 3.62 5.18
N GLY A 135 -3.48 2.55 4.48
CA GLY A 135 -3.85 1.19 4.85
C GLY A 135 -3.36 0.80 6.25
N ALA A 136 -2.12 1.17 6.60
CA ALA A 136 -1.55 0.91 7.92
C ALA A 136 -2.31 1.69 9.02
N ILE A 137 -2.65 2.95 8.78
CA ILE A 137 -3.46 3.77 9.71
C ILE A 137 -4.84 3.16 9.90
N LEU A 138 -5.56 2.84 8.80
CA LEU A 138 -6.88 2.21 8.86
C LEU A 138 -6.84 0.86 9.56
N GLY A 139 -5.78 0.06 9.31
CA GLY A 139 -5.56 -1.22 9.96
C GLY A 139 -5.33 -1.10 11.46
N SER A 140 -4.57 -0.09 11.88
CA SER A 140 -4.34 0.23 13.29
C SER A 140 -5.63 0.67 13.98
N VAL A 141 -6.39 1.56 13.36
CA VAL A 141 -7.72 1.97 13.85
C VAL A 141 -8.65 0.78 13.97
N TYR A 142 -8.70 -0.06 12.93
CA TYR A 142 -9.50 -1.28 12.96
C TYR A 142 -9.11 -2.20 14.10
N TYR A 143 -7.81 -2.48 14.27
CA TYR A 143 -7.32 -3.39 15.31
C TYR A 143 -7.64 -2.90 16.71
N LEU A 144 -7.44 -1.61 16.99
CA LEU A 144 -7.63 -1.03 18.32
C LEU A 144 -9.10 -0.92 18.73
N TRP A 145 -10.02 -0.61 17.81
CA TRP A 145 -11.41 -0.30 18.16
C TRP A 145 -12.46 -1.30 17.66
N PHE A 146 -12.14 -2.11 16.63
CA PHE A 146 -13.15 -2.92 15.95
C PHE A 146 -12.87 -4.41 15.99
N TYR A 147 -11.61 -4.85 16.05
CA TYR A 147 -11.23 -6.26 15.95
C TYR A 147 -11.89 -7.12 17.03
N ASP A 148 -11.76 -6.77 18.32
CA ASP A 148 -12.33 -7.53 19.41
C ASP A 148 -13.86 -7.58 19.37
N LYS A 149 -14.49 -6.49 18.93
CA LYS A 149 -15.95 -6.36 18.88
C LYS A 149 -16.57 -7.19 17.77
N TYR A 150 -15.97 -7.22 16.57
CA TYR A 150 -16.60 -7.74 15.36
C TYR A 150 -15.98 -9.06 14.86
N ASP A 151 -14.69 -9.27 15.03
CA ASP A 151 -14.01 -10.41 14.44
C ASP A 151 -13.52 -11.45 15.47
N ARG A 152 -13.16 -11.06 16.70
CA ARG A 152 -12.74 -11.98 17.75
C ARG A 152 -13.94 -12.66 18.43
N LYS A 153 -14.95 -11.91 18.87
CA LYS A 153 -16.15 -12.46 19.53
C LYS A 153 -17.01 -13.31 18.60
N GLY A 154 -17.07 -13.01 17.31
CA GLY A 154 -17.77 -13.83 16.33
C GLY A 154 -17.20 -15.23 16.13
N LYS A 155 -15.92 -15.48 16.51
CA LYS A 155 -15.33 -16.83 16.53
C LYS A 155 -15.73 -17.62 17.77
N ALA A 156 -15.90 -16.98 18.92
CA ALA A 156 -16.28 -17.66 20.17
C ALA A 156 -17.70 -18.21 20.09
N HIS A 157 -18.65 -17.45 19.54
CA HIS A 157 -20.04 -17.92 19.38
C HIS A 157 -20.19 -19.04 18.34
N GLY A 158 -19.39 -19.04 17.28
CA GLY A 158 -19.44 -20.09 16.24
C GLY A 158 -18.83 -21.43 16.68
N ILE A 159 -18.11 -21.49 17.80
CA ILE A 159 -17.57 -22.73 18.40
C ILE A 159 -18.57 -23.34 19.36
N GLU A 160 -19.30 -22.52 20.14
CA GLU A 160 -20.34 -22.99 21.05
C GLU A 160 -21.54 -23.64 20.33
N ASP A 161 -21.95 -23.14 19.16
CA ASP A 161 -23.03 -23.71 18.36
C ASP A 161 -22.64 -25.04 17.67
N SER A 162 -21.34 -25.34 17.50
CA SER A 162 -20.87 -26.59 16.88
C SER A 162 -20.77 -27.76 17.86
N ASP A 163 -20.62 -27.50 19.15
CA ASP A 163 -20.48 -28.53 20.19
C ASP A 163 -21.81 -28.92 20.85
N GLY A 164 -22.90 -28.24 20.51
CA GLY A 164 -24.25 -28.47 21.05
C GLY A 164 -25.11 -29.48 20.29
N HIS A 165 -24.61 -30.15 19.25
CA HIS A 165 -25.32 -31.12 18.42
C HIS A 165 -24.52 -32.43 18.26
N ASN A 166 -24.24 -33.10 19.39
CA ASN A 166 -23.87 -34.53 19.41
C ASN A 166 -24.56 -35.24 20.58
#